data_b7c2c2255a69e8ee07a4e9b49ac6083d
#
_entry.id   b7c2c2255a69e8ee07a4e9b49ac6083d
#
_cell.length_a   1.000
_cell.length_b   1.000
_cell.length_c   1.000
_cell.angle_alpha   90.00
_cell.angle_beta   90.00
_cell.angle_gamma   90.00
#
_symmetry.space_group_name_H-M   'P 1'
#
loop_
_entity.id
_entity.type
_entity.pdbx_description
1 polymer ?
#
loop_
_entity_poly.entity_id
_entity_poly.type
_entity_poly.pdbx_seq_one_letter_code
_entity_poly.pdbx_strand_id
1 'polypeptide(L)'
;MSIRSIAVAFLLAGLSFGVSAQTLRTVTLGAGMYKIQAEVADTEQSRETGLMFRKSLAPYAGMLFVFDEAQPYCFWMKNTLVPLSVAFISEAGEIVNIEDMKPQSEASHCAARPVIYALEMNQGWFRSKGIRAGQKLEGLGASRK
;
A
#
# COMPACT_ATOMS: atom_id res chain seq x y z
N MET A 1 -27.32 28.22 61.30
CA MET A 1 -27.39 28.51 59.82
C MET A 1 -26.39 27.59 59.13
N SER A 2 -26.88 26.46 58.57
CA SER A 2 -26.00 25.42 57.99
C SER A 2 -25.95 25.61 56.46
N ILE A 3 -24.77 25.87 55.96
CA ILE A 3 -24.49 25.97 54.52
C ILE A 3 -24.19 24.55 53.99
N ARG A 4 -25.12 24.00 53.20
CA ARG A 4 -24.90 22.72 52.50
C ARG A 4 -24.13 22.99 51.22
N SER A 5 -22.88 22.53 51.16
CA SER A 5 -22.08 22.51 49.93
C SER A 5 -22.61 21.42 49.00
N ILE A 6 -23.07 21.83 47.81
CA ILE A 6 -23.46 20.92 46.74
C ILE A 6 -22.21 20.72 45.88
N ALA A 7 -21.66 19.50 45.89
CA ALA A 7 -20.57 19.11 45.00
C ALA A 7 -21.18 18.68 43.66
N VAL A 8 -20.95 19.46 42.61
CA VAL A 8 -21.31 19.11 41.24
C VAL A 8 -20.19 18.26 40.64
N ALA A 9 -20.44 16.97 40.50
CA ALA A 9 -19.53 16.05 39.81
C ALA A 9 -19.70 16.22 38.30
N PHE A 10 -18.70 16.78 37.63
CA PHE A 10 -18.61 16.79 36.15
C PHE A 10 -18.16 15.41 35.66
N LEU A 11 -19.09 14.65 35.07
CA LEU A 11 -18.76 13.44 34.35
C LEU A 11 -18.19 13.84 32.95
N LEU A 12 -16.89 13.76 32.80
CA LEU A 12 -16.23 13.85 31.48
C LEU A 12 -16.47 12.55 30.73
N ALA A 13 -17.46 12.53 29.85
CA ALA A 13 -17.65 11.45 28.90
C ALA A 13 -16.56 11.57 27.83
N GLY A 14 -15.52 10.75 27.95
CA GLY A 14 -14.48 10.62 26.94
C GLY A 14 -15.04 9.97 25.67
N LEU A 15 -15.24 10.75 24.62
CA LEU A 15 -15.51 10.24 23.27
C LEU A 15 -14.22 9.60 22.72
N SER A 16 -14.13 8.29 22.86
CA SER A 16 -13.10 7.52 22.15
C SER A 16 -13.48 7.44 20.66
N PHE A 17 -12.88 8.29 19.85
CA PHE A 17 -12.92 8.12 18.40
C PHE A 17 -12.11 6.88 18.05
N GLY A 18 -12.79 5.75 17.87
CA GLY A 18 -12.19 4.56 17.30
C GLY A 18 -11.79 4.86 15.86
N VAL A 19 -10.49 4.91 15.57
CA VAL A 19 -9.99 4.91 14.20
C VAL A 19 -10.32 3.53 13.63
N SER A 20 -11.40 3.45 12.84
CA SER A 20 -11.74 2.25 12.09
C SER A 20 -10.67 2.07 11.02
N ALA A 21 -9.82 1.05 11.15
CA ALA A 21 -8.91 0.66 10.10
C ALA A 21 -9.75 0.24 8.88
N GLN A 22 -9.69 1.02 7.81
CA GLN A 22 -10.43 0.73 6.58
C GLN A 22 -9.86 -0.55 5.96
N THR A 23 -10.68 -1.60 5.92
CA THR A 23 -10.30 -2.85 5.26
C THR A 23 -10.32 -2.63 3.76
N LEU A 24 -9.14 -2.67 3.14
CA LEU A 24 -9.02 -2.55 1.69
C LEU A 24 -9.52 -3.84 1.01
N ARG A 25 -10.16 -3.69 -0.14
CA ARG A 25 -10.52 -4.85 -0.96
C ARG A 25 -9.26 -5.53 -1.50
N THR A 26 -9.34 -6.83 -1.71
CA THR A 26 -8.24 -7.66 -2.23
C THR A 26 -8.56 -8.16 -3.62
N VAL A 27 -7.57 -8.19 -4.50
CA VAL A 27 -7.64 -8.78 -5.83
C VAL A 27 -6.57 -9.85 -5.99
N THR A 28 -6.84 -10.84 -6.82
CA THR A 28 -5.84 -11.84 -7.20
C THR A 28 -5.16 -11.42 -8.49
N LEU A 29 -3.84 -11.23 -8.45
CA LEU A 29 -3.02 -10.95 -9.62
C LEU A 29 -2.23 -12.19 -10.02
N GLY A 30 -1.93 -12.29 -11.32
CA GLY A 30 -1.05 -13.30 -11.89
C GLY A 30 0.30 -12.70 -12.27
N ALA A 31 1.40 -13.35 -11.86
CA ALA A 31 2.76 -13.02 -12.26
C ALA A 31 3.45 -14.31 -12.71
N GLY A 32 3.42 -14.60 -14.02
CA GLY A 32 3.82 -15.90 -14.55
C GLY A 32 2.95 -17.00 -13.93
N MET A 33 3.59 -18.01 -13.29
CA MET A 33 2.86 -19.11 -12.63
C MET A 33 2.37 -18.76 -11.22
N TYR A 34 2.72 -17.59 -10.67
CA TYR A 34 2.44 -17.23 -9.29
C TYR A 34 1.16 -16.42 -9.18
N LYS A 35 0.43 -16.61 -8.07
CA LYS A 35 -0.74 -15.83 -7.69
C LYS A 35 -0.40 -14.93 -6.51
N ILE A 36 -0.79 -13.67 -6.60
CA ILE A 36 -0.57 -12.65 -5.58
C ILE A 36 -1.92 -12.21 -5.05
N GLN A 37 -2.06 -12.12 -3.73
CA GLN A 37 -3.20 -11.50 -3.06
C GLN A 37 -2.84 -10.05 -2.76
N ALA A 38 -3.32 -9.13 -3.58
CA ALA A 38 -2.99 -7.72 -3.45
C ALA A 38 -4.17 -6.92 -2.87
N GLU A 39 -3.94 -6.21 -1.76
CA GLU A 39 -4.85 -5.17 -1.29
C GLU A 39 -4.80 -4.00 -2.27
N VAL A 40 -5.95 -3.37 -2.52
CA VAL A 40 -6.05 -2.28 -3.52
C VAL A 40 -6.06 -0.93 -2.83
N ALA A 41 -5.05 -0.11 -3.13
CA ALA A 41 -4.96 1.29 -2.72
C ALA A 41 -5.34 2.19 -3.92
N ASP A 42 -6.62 2.60 -4.00
CA ASP A 42 -7.20 3.35 -5.11
C ASP A 42 -7.78 4.72 -4.71
N THR A 43 -7.70 5.08 -3.43
CA THR A 43 -8.02 6.42 -2.94
C THR A 43 -6.73 7.16 -2.55
N GLU A 44 -6.77 8.49 -2.52
CA GLU A 44 -5.64 9.30 -2.07
C GLU A 44 -5.16 8.84 -0.69
N GLN A 45 -6.07 8.71 0.27
CA GLN A 45 -5.73 8.26 1.63
C GLN A 45 -5.11 6.86 1.66
N SER A 46 -5.65 5.90 0.92
CA SER A 46 -5.09 4.53 0.90
C SER A 46 -3.72 4.48 0.23
N ARG A 47 -3.50 5.28 -0.83
CA ARG A 47 -2.20 5.40 -1.48
C ARG A 47 -1.16 6.08 -0.57
N GLU A 48 -1.53 7.14 0.15
CA GLU A 48 -0.63 7.80 1.12
C GLU A 48 -0.24 6.88 2.28
N THR A 49 -1.20 6.13 2.82
CA THR A 49 -0.96 5.20 3.92
C THR A 49 -0.14 3.98 3.48
N GLY A 50 -0.47 3.41 2.33
CA GLY A 50 0.21 2.23 1.80
C GLY A 50 0.38 1.14 2.86
N LEU A 51 1.59 0.59 2.95
CA LEU A 51 1.97 -0.45 3.92
C LEU A 51 2.61 0.11 5.21
N MET A 52 2.44 1.42 5.47
CA MET A 52 2.97 2.05 6.70
C MET A 52 2.51 1.31 7.96
N PHE A 53 3.39 1.25 8.97
CA PHE A 53 3.18 0.68 10.31
C PHE A 53 2.91 -0.82 10.35
N ARG A 54 2.91 -1.54 9.22
CA ARG A 54 2.78 -2.99 9.21
C ARG A 54 4.07 -3.64 9.68
N LYS A 55 3.93 -4.66 10.53
CA LYS A 55 5.07 -5.41 11.09
C LYS A 55 5.56 -6.52 10.17
N SER A 56 4.69 -7.02 9.30
CA SER A 56 4.99 -8.10 8.35
C SER A 56 4.05 -8.05 7.15
N LEU A 57 4.46 -8.71 6.08
CA LEU A 57 3.67 -8.97 4.89
C LEU A 57 3.79 -10.45 4.55
N ALA A 58 2.66 -11.14 4.35
CA ALA A 58 2.66 -12.57 4.01
C ALA A 58 3.40 -12.82 2.67
N PRO A 59 3.96 -14.03 2.43
CA PRO A 59 4.85 -14.28 1.29
C PRO A 59 4.29 -13.97 -0.10
N TYR A 60 2.98 -14.15 -0.29
CA TYR A 60 2.28 -13.87 -1.55
C TYR A 60 1.26 -12.74 -1.43
N ALA A 61 1.35 -11.95 -0.37
CA ALA A 61 0.57 -10.74 -0.19
C ALA A 61 1.33 -9.54 -0.73
N GLY A 62 0.58 -8.53 -1.19
CA GLY A 62 1.12 -7.26 -1.66
C GLY A 62 0.10 -6.15 -1.57
N MET A 63 0.49 -4.97 -2.01
CA MET A 63 -0.43 -3.84 -2.20
C MET A 63 -0.32 -3.31 -3.62
N LEU A 64 -1.47 -3.27 -4.31
CA LEU A 64 -1.61 -2.70 -5.64
C LEU A 64 -2.13 -1.27 -5.52
N PHE A 65 -1.30 -0.34 -5.89
CA PHE A 65 -1.65 1.08 -6.04
C PHE A 65 -2.25 1.29 -7.42
N VAL A 66 -3.42 1.91 -7.47
CA VAL A 66 -4.14 2.24 -8.71
C VAL A 66 -4.23 3.74 -8.81
N PHE A 67 -3.77 4.29 -9.91
CA PHE A 67 -3.79 5.73 -10.19
C PHE A 67 -4.81 6.05 -11.29
N ASP A 68 -5.33 7.26 -11.25
CA ASP A 68 -6.35 7.72 -12.22
C ASP A 68 -5.72 8.09 -13.55
N GLU A 69 -4.48 8.60 -13.53
CA GLU A 69 -3.74 9.07 -14.70
C GLU A 69 -2.36 8.43 -14.76
N ALA A 70 -1.82 8.25 -15.97
CA ALA A 70 -0.48 7.75 -16.17
C ALA A 70 0.57 8.84 -15.91
N GLN A 71 1.42 8.65 -14.91
CA GLN A 71 2.49 9.55 -14.52
C GLN A 71 3.73 8.78 -14.05
N PRO A 72 4.93 9.40 -14.00
CA PRO A 72 6.12 8.78 -13.42
C PRO A 72 6.08 8.90 -11.89
N TYR A 73 5.19 8.12 -11.25
CA TYR A 73 5.03 8.13 -9.79
C TYR A 73 6.30 7.71 -9.08
N CYS A 74 6.52 8.31 -7.89
CA CYS A 74 7.62 8.00 -7.00
C CYS A 74 7.09 7.51 -5.65
N PHE A 75 7.82 6.57 -5.05
CA PHE A 75 7.52 5.97 -3.76
C PHE A 75 8.64 6.24 -2.77
N TRP A 76 8.32 6.27 -1.50
CA TRP A 76 9.25 6.33 -0.38
C TRP A 76 8.87 5.31 0.69
N MET A 77 9.74 5.10 1.66
CA MET A 77 9.53 4.12 2.74
C MET A 77 9.31 4.78 4.10
N LYS A 78 8.85 6.03 4.13
CA LYS A 78 8.53 6.71 5.39
C LYS A 78 7.51 5.88 6.18
N ASN A 79 7.77 5.70 7.47
CA ASN A 79 6.93 4.89 8.37
C ASN A 79 6.65 3.45 7.91
N THR A 80 7.39 2.93 6.95
CA THR A 80 7.24 1.58 6.42
C THR A 80 8.34 0.68 6.96
N LEU A 81 7.95 -0.29 7.79
CA LEU A 81 8.87 -1.12 8.58
C LEU A 81 9.32 -2.38 7.81
N VAL A 82 8.51 -2.86 6.90
CA VAL A 82 8.78 -4.05 6.09
C VAL A 82 9.66 -3.67 4.90
N PRO A 83 10.80 -4.37 4.65
CA PRO A 83 11.55 -4.19 3.43
C PRO A 83 10.69 -4.57 2.22
N LEU A 84 10.61 -3.72 1.20
CA LEU A 84 9.72 -3.89 0.05
C LEU A 84 10.49 -3.81 -1.27
N SER A 85 9.93 -4.43 -2.31
CA SER A 85 10.21 -4.13 -3.71
C SER A 85 8.94 -3.57 -4.35
N VAL A 86 9.06 -2.51 -5.14
CA VAL A 86 7.96 -1.93 -5.91
C VAL A 86 8.17 -2.22 -7.40
N ALA A 87 7.16 -2.80 -8.06
CA ALA A 87 7.09 -2.91 -9.51
C ALA A 87 6.17 -1.82 -10.05
N PHE A 88 6.68 -0.97 -10.93
CA PHE A 88 5.93 0.03 -11.65
C PHE A 88 5.35 -0.56 -12.93
N ILE A 89 4.04 -0.37 -13.17
CA ILE A 89 3.30 -1.11 -14.19
C ILE A 89 2.51 -0.15 -15.08
N SER A 90 2.69 -0.31 -16.39
CA SER A 90 2.00 0.48 -17.40
C SER A 90 0.50 0.13 -17.48
N GLU A 91 -0.27 0.95 -18.18
CA GLU A 91 -1.69 0.68 -18.44
C GLU A 91 -1.90 -0.66 -19.19
N ALA A 92 -0.95 -1.08 -20.01
CA ALA A 92 -0.96 -2.36 -20.70
C ALA A 92 -0.62 -3.57 -19.81
N GLY A 93 -0.36 -3.33 -18.50
CA GLY A 93 0.01 -4.36 -17.53
C GLY A 93 1.47 -4.77 -17.57
N GLU A 94 2.32 -4.08 -18.34
CA GLU A 94 3.75 -4.38 -18.44
C GLU A 94 4.53 -3.76 -17.29
N ILE A 95 5.39 -4.54 -16.66
CA ILE A 95 6.34 -4.04 -15.66
C ILE A 95 7.39 -3.16 -16.35
N VAL A 96 7.43 -1.89 -15.97
CA VAL A 96 8.35 -0.88 -16.51
C VAL A 96 9.73 -1.00 -15.87
N ASN A 97 9.77 -0.96 -14.54
CA ASN A 97 10.95 -1.17 -13.71
C ASN A 97 10.55 -1.68 -12.33
N ILE A 98 11.52 -2.22 -11.61
CA ILE A 98 11.37 -2.72 -10.24
C ILE A 98 12.47 -2.10 -9.40
N GLU A 99 12.11 -1.57 -8.22
CA GLU A 99 13.03 -0.97 -7.26
C GLU A 99 12.95 -1.68 -5.92
N ASP A 100 14.12 -2.02 -5.33
CA ASP A 100 14.21 -2.48 -3.94
C ASP A 100 14.29 -1.26 -3.01
N MET A 101 13.45 -1.25 -1.97
CA MET A 101 13.28 -0.10 -1.08
C MET A 101 13.64 -0.44 0.36
N LYS A 102 14.55 0.34 0.94
CA LYS A 102 15.00 0.15 2.33
C LYS A 102 13.94 0.69 3.31
N PRO A 103 13.62 -0.06 4.39
CA PRO A 103 12.70 0.41 5.42
C PRO A 103 13.03 1.79 5.96
N GLN A 104 12.00 2.60 6.19
CA GLN A 104 12.06 3.93 6.78
C GLN A 104 12.92 4.96 6.02
N SER A 105 13.34 4.65 4.80
CA SER A 105 14.05 5.58 3.92
C SER A 105 13.08 6.59 3.31
N GLU A 106 13.49 7.85 3.23
CA GLU A 106 12.79 8.90 2.52
C GLU A 106 13.35 9.13 1.11
N ALA A 107 14.28 8.28 0.66
CA ALA A 107 14.74 8.29 -0.73
C ALA A 107 13.61 7.97 -1.69
N SER A 108 13.57 8.69 -2.81
CA SER A 108 12.55 8.49 -3.84
C SER A 108 12.94 7.36 -4.78
N HIS A 109 11.99 6.46 -5.01
CA HIS A 109 12.05 5.37 -5.99
C HIS A 109 10.98 5.61 -7.03
N CYS A 110 11.36 5.86 -8.28
CA CYS A 110 10.44 6.38 -9.30
C CYS A 110 10.27 5.43 -10.47
N ALA A 111 9.07 5.48 -11.08
CA ALA A 111 8.82 4.85 -12.36
C ALA A 111 9.70 5.46 -13.45
N ALA A 112 10.33 4.62 -14.27
CA ALA A 112 11.20 5.07 -15.36
C ALA A 112 10.44 5.72 -16.52
N ARG A 113 9.12 5.52 -16.60
CA ARG A 113 8.20 6.15 -17.55
C ARG A 113 6.78 6.17 -16.95
N PRO A 114 5.79 6.87 -17.55
CA PRO A 114 4.44 6.95 -17.00
C PRO A 114 3.79 5.57 -16.79
N VAL A 115 3.19 5.40 -15.60
CA VAL A 115 2.52 4.17 -15.15
C VAL A 115 1.19 4.51 -14.48
N ILE A 116 0.25 3.58 -14.45
CA ILE A 116 -1.02 3.74 -13.72
C ILE A 116 -1.19 2.73 -12.58
N TYR A 117 -0.24 1.81 -12.43
CA TYR A 117 -0.19 0.87 -11.32
C TYR A 117 1.20 0.81 -10.72
N ALA A 118 1.26 0.48 -9.43
CA ALA A 118 2.46 0.03 -8.77
C ALA A 118 2.10 -1.14 -7.83
N LEU A 119 2.96 -2.15 -7.75
CA LEU A 119 2.75 -3.31 -6.90
C LEU A 119 3.90 -3.44 -5.93
N GLU A 120 3.61 -3.30 -4.62
CA GLU A 120 4.56 -3.55 -3.55
C GLU A 120 4.45 -4.99 -3.05
N MET A 121 5.59 -5.66 -2.93
CA MET A 121 5.78 -7.01 -2.41
C MET A 121 6.92 -7.02 -1.40
N ASN A 122 7.07 -8.10 -0.62
CA ASN A 122 8.28 -8.30 0.18
C ASN A 122 9.54 -8.11 -0.68
N GLN A 123 10.57 -7.47 -0.13
CA GLN A 123 11.81 -7.18 -0.84
C GLN A 123 12.41 -8.45 -1.46
N GLY A 124 12.79 -8.35 -2.72
CA GLY A 124 13.37 -9.45 -3.49
C GLY A 124 12.37 -10.48 -4.01
N TRP A 125 11.07 -10.33 -3.73
CA TRP A 125 10.06 -11.30 -4.18
C TRP A 125 10.09 -11.48 -5.70
N PHE A 126 10.06 -10.39 -6.47
CA PHE A 126 10.08 -10.44 -7.93
C PHE A 126 11.29 -11.20 -8.45
N ARG A 127 12.48 -10.85 -7.96
CA ARG A 127 13.74 -11.48 -8.35
C ARG A 127 13.75 -12.98 -8.02
N SER A 128 13.29 -13.36 -6.83
CA SER A 128 13.23 -14.77 -6.38
C SER A 128 12.27 -15.62 -7.22
N LYS A 129 11.31 -14.99 -7.89
CA LYS A 129 10.32 -15.63 -8.76
C LYS A 129 10.65 -15.49 -10.25
N GLY A 130 11.79 -14.89 -10.60
CA GLY A 130 12.19 -14.63 -11.98
C GLY A 130 11.31 -13.61 -12.69
N ILE A 131 10.59 -12.79 -11.94
CA ILE A 131 9.75 -11.71 -12.47
C ILE A 131 10.62 -10.46 -12.68
N ARG A 132 10.53 -9.84 -13.85
CA ARG A 132 11.37 -8.72 -14.27
C ARG A 132 10.63 -7.74 -15.17
N ALA A 133 11.25 -6.57 -15.41
CA ALA A 133 10.77 -5.58 -16.36
C ALA A 133 10.54 -6.21 -17.75
N GLY A 134 9.51 -5.75 -18.45
CA GLY A 134 9.05 -6.27 -19.74
C GLY A 134 8.02 -7.39 -19.63
N GLN A 135 7.88 -8.05 -18.48
CA GLN A 135 6.83 -9.05 -18.26
C GLN A 135 5.50 -8.39 -17.91
N LYS A 136 4.40 -9.09 -18.20
CA LYS A 136 3.05 -8.62 -17.88
C LYS A 136 2.49 -9.28 -16.63
N LEU A 137 1.74 -8.49 -15.87
CA LEU A 137 0.88 -8.98 -14.79
C LEU A 137 -0.56 -9.14 -15.32
N GLU A 138 -1.23 -10.17 -14.83
CA GLU A 138 -2.62 -10.47 -15.14
C GLU A 138 -3.55 -10.05 -13.99
N GLY A 139 -4.83 -9.82 -14.28
CA GLY A 139 -5.85 -9.55 -13.27
C GLY A 139 -5.98 -8.08 -12.85
N LEU A 140 -5.18 -7.17 -13.40
CA LEU A 140 -5.20 -5.74 -13.07
C LEU A 140 -6.57 -5.08 -13.33
N GLY A 141 -7.33 -5.53 -14.35
CA GLY A 141 -8.66 -5.00 -14.64
C GLY A 141 -9.66 -5.15 -13.49
N ALA A 142 -9.49 -6.15 -12.61
CA ALA A 142 -10.33 -6.34 -11.43
C ALA A 142 -10.12 -5.25 -10.36
N SER A 143 -9.01 -4.52 -10.42
CA SER A 143 -8.68 -3.45 -9.48
C SER A 143 -9.38 -2.11 -9.77
N ARG A 144 -10.03 -1.97 -10.93
CA ARG A 144 -10.69 -0.71 -11.39
C ARG A 144 -12.22 -0.72 -11.29
N LYS A 145 -12.79 -1.62 -10.48
CA LYS A 145 -14.25 -1.76 -10.31
C LYS A 145 -14.76 -0.97 -9.13
#